data_ffabd1c158f64b03aea8c7e98932ba8e
#
_entry.id   ffabd1c158f64b03aea8c7e98932ba8e
#
_cell.length_a   1.000
_cell.length_b   1.000
_cell.length_c   1.000
_cell.angle_alpha   90.00
_cell.angle_beta   90.00
_cell.angle_gamma   90.00
#
_symmetry.space_group_name_H-M   'P 1'
#
loop_
_entity.id
_entity.type
_entity.pdbx_description
1 polymer ?
#
loop_
_entity_poly.entity_id
_entity_poly.type
_entity_poly.pdbx_seq_one_letter_code
_entity_poly.pdbx_strand_id
1 'polypeptide(L)'
;MQDVHGNTLGLKQSQLHALRRTYRRRVDAEQVVSPELARHLAEISQETNRQVGVLLDRKGDVHSVIVGDAHALELPDVGRARAGSHRLRGLRLVHTHLRGEPLTRDDHTDLALLRLDLVAAVEVLAGGLPGKVHLAHLLPENAEGALWKDETVASVHDLDYHALEGSLALEDEFARAGAARRTGGRERAILVGVGGRGRDRAEAEASLEELRELARTAGVEVIDASLQMRRDPDPRTLIGKGKLQDVLVRSMQLMADLVIFDADLSPSQAIHIAEATNLKILDRTQLILDIFAQRAQSSDGKLQVELAQLKYLYPRLAGRDDSLSRLAGGIGGRGPGETKLEIDRRRVRDRITALERRIENLSADRQVRRKRRNARGLPVISIVGYTNAGKSTLLNALTESDVLAEDKLFATLDPTSRRLRFPRDREVIVTDTVGFIRDLPEDLVSAFRATLEELGDADLLLHVADASDARLDDRVKAVEKILGELGLLETRRLLVLNKVDRLPPGEGAALAHARGGVAISAVSREGLPGLLRACDRMLWADGKKVLGEGAPGGAAPGDGEGRDDPAQGDGRGSAADAPPRLLPHVAPLVRRGA
;
A
#
# COMPACT_ATOMS: atom_id res chain seq x y z
N MET A 1 31.30 -29.41 5.93
CA MET A 1 31.21 -30.33 4.78
C MET A 1 30.38 -29.62 3.74
N GLN A 2 30.85 -29.45 2.52
CA GLN A 2 30.10 -28.73 1.46
C GLN A 2 28.98 -29.68 0.98
N ASP A 3 27.72 -29.31 1.26
CA ASP A 3 26.55 -30.13 0.97
C ASP A 3 26.04 -29.88 -0.46
N VAL A 4 25.57 -30.95 -1.10
CA VAL A 4 24.89 -30.87 -2.41
C VAL A 4 23.42 -30.54 -2.16
N HIS A 5 22.92 -29.50 -2.80
CA HIS A 5 21.55 -29.00 -2.63
C HIS A 5 20.58 -29.63 -3.65
N GLY A 6 19.29 -29.58 -3.33
CA GLY A 6 18.21 -30.03 -4.20
C GLY A 6 17.89 -31.51 -4.11
N ASN A 7 17.47 -32.13 -5.21
CA ASN A 7 16.94 -33.49 -5.23
C ASN A 7 18.07 -34.55 -5.25
N THR A 8 18.59 -34.95 -4.09
CA THR A 8 19.63 -35.96 -3.94
C THR A 8 19.09 -37.36 -3.69
N LEU A 9 17.77 -37.55 -3.57
CA LEU A 9 17.15 -38.84 -3.33
C LEU A 9 17.39 -39.81 -4.49
N GLY A 10 17.83 -41.03 -4.19
CA GLY A 10 18.08 -42.08 -5.19
C GLY A 10 19.41 -41.98 -5.92
N LEU A 11 20.27 -40.99 -5.63
CA LEU A 11 21.62 -40.96 -6.17
C LEU A 11 22.54 -41.98 -5.51
N LYS A 12 23.41 -42.59 -6.32
CA LYS A 12 24.46 -43.51 -5.84
C LYS A 12 25.54 -42.74 -5.09
N GLN A 13 26.25 -43.40 -4.15
CA GLN A 13 27.35 -42.76 -3.41
C GLN A 13 28.47 -42.22 -4.33
N SER A 14 28.75 -42.90 -5.45
CA SER A 14 29.70 -42.45 -6.47
C SER A 14 29.27 -41.13 -7.10
N GLN A 15 27.97 -40.97 -7.41
CA GLN A 15 27.40 -39.77 -8.01
C GLN A 15 27.44 -38.60 -7.02
N LEU A 16 27.06 -38.84 -5.76
CA LEU A 16 27.19 -37.83 -4.69
C LEU A 16 28.64 -37.39 -4.48
N HIS A 17 29.58 -38.34 -4.59
CA HIS A 17 31.00 -38.03 -4.49
C HIS A 17 31.50 -37.20 -5.68
N ALA A 18 31.04 -37.49 -6.90
CA ALA A 18 31.35 -36.71 -8.08
C ALA A 18 30.82 -35.26 -7.96
N LEU A 19 29.56 -35.10 -7.48
CA LEU A 19 28.96 -33.76 -7.21
C LEU A 19 29.76 -32.99 -6.16
N ARG A 20 30.15 -33.63 -5.05
CA ARG A 20 30.98 -32.96 -4.02
C ARG A 20 32.36 -32.58 -4.53
N ARG A 21 32.95 -33.30 -5.45
CA ARG A 21 34.22 -32.94 -6.09
C ARG A 21 34.13 -31.66 -6.93
N THR A 22 32.95 -31.28 -7.39
CA THR A 22 32.72 -30.06 -8.14
C THR A 22 33.12 -28.82 -7.34
N TYR A 23 32.97 -28.81 -6.02
CA TYR A 23 33.41 -27.72 -5.15
C TYR A 23 34.92 -27.42 -5.18
N ARG A 24 35.73 -28.36 -5.65
CA ARG A 24 37.19 -28.19 -5.75
C ARG A 24 37.63 -27.55 -7.09
N ARG A 25 36.65 -27.35 -7.99
CA ARG A 25 36.92 -26.75 -9.28
C ARG A 25 36.85 -25.23 -9.19
N ARG A 26 37.64 -24.59 -10.02
CA ARG A 26 37.66 -23.14 -10.15
C ARG A 26 37.61 -22.77 -11.61
N VAL A 27 36.88 -21.70 -11.92
CA VAL A 27 36.77 -21.12 -13.27
C VAL A 27 37.46 -19.76 -13.25
N ASP A 28 38.03 -19.35 -14.35
CA ASP A 28 38.56 -17.99 -14.46
C ASP A 28 37.45 -16.96 -14.22
N ALA A 29 37.77 -15.83 -13.58
CA ALA A 29 36.81 -14.81 -13.24
C ALA A 29 36.06 -14.25 -14.45
N GLU A 30 36.78 -14.13 -15.58
CA GLU A 30 36.22 -13.61 -16.83
C GLU A 30 35.46 -14.66 -17.66
N GLN A 31 35.63 -15.94 -17.39
CA GLN A 31 34.92 -16.98 -18.11
C GLN A 31 33.54 -17.23 -17.51
N VAL A 32 32.51 -17.38 -18.33
CA VAL A 32 31.17 -17.83 -17.91
C VAL A 32 31.26 -19.22 -17.29
N VAL A 33 31.90 -20.15 -17.99
CA VAL A 33 32.15 -21.53 -17.57
C VAL A 33 33.41 -22.04 -18.29
N SER A 34 34.25 -22.83 -17.63
CA SER A 34 35.36 -23.46 -18.31
C SER A 34 34.94 -24.74 -19.05
N PRO A 35 35.61 -25.11 -20.16
CA PRO A 35 35.31 -26.35 -20.89
C PRO A 35 35.36 -27.60 -20.00
N GLU A 36 36.28 -27.64 -19.01
CA GLU A 36 36.43 -28.75 -18.08
C GLU A 36 35.26 -28.83 -17.08
N LEU A 37 34.73 -27.68 -16.63
CA LEU A 37 33.56 -27.65 -15.74
C LEU A 37 32.31 -28.03 -16.51
N ALA A 38 32.10 -27.46 -17.71
CA ALA A 38 30.95 -27.78 -18.55
C ALA A 38 30.89 -29.27 -18.88
N ARG A 39 32.00 -29.88 -19.24
CA ARG A 39 32.10 -31.32 -19.50
C ARG A 39 31.78 -32.13 -18.24
N HIS A 40 32.33 -31.76 -17.10
CA HIS A 40 32.08 -32.44 -15.84
C HIS A 40 30.61 -32.40 -15.43
N LEU A 41 29.93 -31.23 -15.58
CA LEU A 41 28.50 -31.11 -15.29
C LEU A 41 27.66 -31.94 -16.28
N ALA A 42 28.01 -31.90 -17.58
CA ALA A 42 27.30 -32.69 -18.60
C ALA A 42 27.43 -34.20 -18.36
N GLU A 43 28.63 -34.73 -18.01
CA GLU A 43 28.86 -36.13 -17.66
C GLU A 43 28.01 -36.57 -16.46
N ILE A 44 27.98 -35.78 -15.35
CA ILE A 44 27.16 -36.09 -14.18
C ILE A 44 25.68 -36.00 -14.51
N SER A 45 25.27 -34.99 -15.28
CA SER A 45 23.88 -34.78 -15.68
C SER A 45 23.37 -35.98 -16.50
N GLN A 46 24.14 -36.48 -17.45
CA GLN A 46 23.81 -37.66 -18.23
C GLN A 46 23.75 -38.92 -17.35
N GLU A 47 24.76 -39.15 -16.47
CA GLU A 47 24.82 -40.32 -15.59
C GLU A 47 23.63 -40.34 -14.62
N THR A 48 23.19 -39.20 -14.13
CA THR A 48 22.09 -39.11 -13.16
C THR A 48 20.71 -38.94 -13.82
N ASN A 49 20.66 -38.59 -15.11
CA ASN A 49 19.46 -38.18 -15.84
C ASN A 49 18.73 -37.01 -15.14
N ARG A 50 19.52 -36.05 -14.61
CA ARG A 50 19.02 -34.89 -13.87
C ARG A 50 19.79 -33.64 -14.30
N GLN A 51 19.14 -32.51 -14.20
CA GLN A 51 19.83 -31.22 -14.33
C GLN A 51 20.79 -31.04 -13.15
N VAL A 52 22.00 -30.59 -13.44
CA VAL A 52 23.03 -30.30 -12.46
C VAL A 52 23.49 -28.87 -12.66
N GLY A 53 23.57 -28.10 -11.60
CA GLY A 53 23.98 -26.71 -11.64
C GLY A 53 24.97 -26.34 -10.56
N VAL A 54 25.70 -25.25 -10.80
CA VAL A 54 26.61 -24.62 -9.87
C VAL A 54 26.36 -23.12 -9.81
N LEU A 55 26.44 -22.56 -8.63
CA LEU A 55 26.58 -21.12 -8.43
C LEU A 55 28.07 -20.82 -8.30
N LEU A 56 28.59 -19.96 -9.16
CA LEU A 56 29.97 -19.49 -9.15
C LEU A 56 30.02 -18.05 -8.65
N ASP A 57 30.95 -17.74 -7.79
CA ASP A 57 31.20 -16.35 -7.39
C ASP A 57 32.04 -15.59 -8.43
N ARG A 58 32.23 -14.29 -8.26
CA ARG A 58 33.02 -13.44 -9.17
C ARG A 58 34.51 -13.79 -9.20
N LYS A 59 35.00 -14.58 -8.23
CA LYS A 59 36.36 -15.09 -8.23
C LYS A 59 36.47 -16.42 -8.99
N GLY A 60 35.33 -16.97 -9.40
CA GLY A 60 35.23 -18.27 -10.07
C GLY A 60 35.22 -19.47 -9.16
N ASP A 61 35.11 -19.27 -7.85
CA ASP A 61 34.98 -20.37 -6.90
C ASP A 61 33.52 -20.90 -6.86
N VAL A 62 33.37 -22.23 -6.70
CA VAL A 62 32.05 -22.86 -6.62
C VAL A 62 31.42 -22.59 -5.24
N HIS A 63 30.38 -21.76 -5.21
CA HIS A 63 29.62 -21.43 -4.02
C HIS A 63 28.66 -22.54 -3.61
N SER A 64 27.90 -23.10 -4.57
CA SER A 64 26.90 -24.13 -4.34
C SER A 64 26.83 -25.11 -5.50
N VAL A 65 26.59 -26.39 -5.20
CA VAL A 65 26.33 -27.45 -6.18
C VAL A 65 24.90 -27.92 -5.98
N ILE A 66 24.13 -28.00 -7.08
CA ILE A 66 22.68 -28.18 -7.06
C ILE A 66 22.32 -29.31 -8.01
N VAL A 67 21.36 -30.16 -7.60
CA VAL A 67 20.80 -31.22 -8.42
C VAL A 67 19.29 -31.05 -8.47
N GLY A 68 18.76 -30.96 -9.68
CA GLY A 68 17.32 -30.87 -9.93
C GLY A 68 16.68 -32.20 -10.25
N ASP A 69 15.64 -32.15 -11.03
CA ASP A 69 15.09 -33.28 -11.76
C ASP A 69 15.49 -33.24 -13.24
N ALA A 70 14.76 -33.91 -14.13
CA ALA A 70 15.05 -33.92 -15.56
C ALA A 70 14.62 -32.62 -16.28
N HIS A 71 13.88 -31.73 -15.62
CA HIS A 71 13.22 -30.57 -16.23
C HIS A 71 13.47 -29.25 -15.51
N ALA A 72 13.78 -29.30 -14.23
CA ALA A 72 13.91 -28.11 -13.39
C ALA A 72 15.03 -28.25 -12.36
N LEU A 73 15.63 -27.13 -12.04
CA LEU A 73 16.65 -26.98 -11.01
C LEU A 73 16.08 -26.05 -9.91
N GLU A 74 15.97 -26.55 -8.68
CA GLU A 74 15.52 -25.72 -7.56
C GLU A 74 16.72 -25.15 -6.83
N LEU A 75 16.88 -23.84 -6.88
CA LEU A 75 18.00 -23.15 -6.27
C LEU A 75 17.89 -23.13 -4.74
N PRO A 76 19.00 -23.32 -4.01
CA PRO A 76 19.00 -23.21 -2.55
C PRO A 76 18.73 -21.76 -2.12
N ASP A 77 18.27 -21.57 -0.88
CA ASP A 77 18.21 -20.25 -0.28
C ASP A 77 19.63 -19.68 -0.12
N VAL A 78 20.02 -18.84 -1.07
CA VAL A 78 21.32 -18.15 -1.07
C VAL A 78 21.33 -16.93 -0.14
N GLY A 79 20.32 -16.80 0.72
CA GLY A 79 20.16 -15.70 1.68
C GLY A 79 19.74 -14.37 1.01
N ARG A 80 19.39 -13.39 1.81
CA ARG A 80 19.02 -12.06 1.31
C ARG A 80 20.29 -11.27 1.00
N ALA A 81 20.48 -10.88 -0.26
CA ALA A 81 21.55 -9.95 -0.62
C ALA A 81 21.29 -8.59 0.04
N ARG A 82 22.19 -8.14 0.91
CA ARG A 82 22.21 -6.76 1.45
C ARG A 82 22.76 -5.75 0.43
N ALA A 83 22.77 -6.09 -0.83
CA ALA A 83 23.24 -5.20 -1.89
C ALA A 83 22.23 -4.07 -2.11
N GLY A 84 22.71 -2.85 -2.29
CA GLY A 84 21.88 -1.71 -2.67
C GLY A 84 21.11 -1.99 -3.97
N SER A 85 20.08 -1.20 -4.24
CA SER A 85 19.15 -1.39 -5.37
C SER A 85 19.82 -1.53 -6.77
N HIS A 86 21.10 -1.23 -6.88
CA HIS A 86 21.86 -1.22 -8.14
C HIS A 86 22.84 -2.39 -8.29
N ARG A 87 23.06 -3.20 -7.24
CA ARG A 87 24.05 -4.27 -7.29
C ARG A 87 23.45 -5.61 -7.66
N LEU A 88 24.15 -6.33 -8.50
CA LEU A 88 23.92 -7.75 -8.73
C LEU A 88 24.43 -8.56 -7.52
N ARG A 89 24.11 -9.84 -7.50
CA ARG A 89 24.44 -10.70 -6.33
C ARG A 89 25.92 -11.08 -6.27
N GLY A 90 26.63 -10.98 -7.36
CA GLY A 90 27.99 -11.46 -7.47
C GLY A 90 28.06 -12.99 -7.63
N LEU A 91 26.96 -13.61 -8.09
CA LEU A 91 26.86 -15.03 -8.38
C LEU A 91 26.35 -15.24 -9.79
N ARG A 92 26.93 -16.18 -10.52
CA ARG A 92 26.45 -16.66 -11.81
C ARG A 92 26.01 -18.12 -11.71
N LEU A 93 24.86 -18.45 -12.31
CA LEU A 93 24.35 -19.82 -12.38
C LEU A 93 24.82 -20.48 -13.68
N VAL A 94 25.46 -21.64 -13.58
CA VAL A 94 25.76 -22.50 -14.72
C VAL A 94 25.09 -23.85 -14.45
N HIS A 95 24.21 -24.29 -15.36
CA HIS A 95 23.49 -25.55 -15.20
C HIS A 95 23.36 -26.29 -16.54
N THR A 96 22.82 -27.50 -16.50
CA THR A 96 22.70 -28.35 -17.68
C THR A 96 21.26 -28.52 -18.11
N HIS A 97 21.02 -28.56 -19.43
CA HIS A 97 19.75 -28.94 -20.05
C HIS A 97 19.88 -30.28 -20.79
N LEU A 98 19.07 -31.26 -20.42
CA LEU A 98 19.16 -32.63 -20.92
C LEU A 98 18.54 -32.84 -22.31
N ARG A 99 17.72 -31.92 -22.77
CA ARG A 99 16.97 -32.05 -24.03
C ARG A 99 17.34 -30.99 -25.07
N GLY A 100 18.38 -30.19 -24.80
CA GLY A 100 18.81 -29.09 -25.68
C GLY A 100 17.82 -27.93 -25.75
N GLU A 101 16.90 -27.80 -24.76
CA GLU A 101 16.01 -26.68 -24.63
C GLU A 101 16.78 -25.38 -24.33
N PRO A 102 16.34 -24.22 -24.87
CA PRO A 102 16.88 -22.92 -24.49
C PRO A 102 16.53 -22.59 -23.02
N LEU A 103 17.05 -21.47 -22.53
CA LEU A 103 16.70 -20.99 -21.20
C LEU A 103 15.17 -20.89 -21.03
N THR A 104 14.70 -21.44 -19.92
CA THR A 104 13.29 -21.50 -19.57
C THR A 104 12.82 -20.20 -18.89
N ARG A 105 11.52 -20.06 -18.72
CA ARG A 105 10.97 -18.94 -17.92
C ARG A 105 11.42 -19.00 -16.47
N ASP A 106 11.63 -20.19 -15.92
CA ASP A 106 12.09 -20.34 -14.53
C ASP A 106 13.56 -19.88 -14.42
N ASP A 107 14.42 -20.16 -15.40
CA ASP A 107 15.81 -19.67 -15.45
C ASP A 107 15.87 -18.13 -15.49
N HIS A 108 15.05 -17.51 -16.33
CA HIS A 108 14.95 -16.05 -16.39
C HIS A 108 14.39 -15.45 -15.09
N THR A 109 13.47 -16.15 -14.46
CA THR A 109 12.91 -15.75 -13.17
C THR A 109 13.97 -15.80 -12.07
N ASP A 110 14.77 -16.85 -12.02
CA ASP A 110 15.86 -17.01 -11.06
C ASP A 110 16.96 -15.97 -11.29
N LEU A 111 17.31 -15.72 -12.56
CA LEU A 111 18.20 -14.62 -12.93
C LEU A 111 17.74 -13.29 -12.35
N ALA A 112 16.45 -12.97 -12.50
CA ALA A 112 15.89 -11.70 -12.07
C ALA A 112 15.69 -11.64 -10.55
N LEU A 113 14.98 -12.61 -9.94
CA LEU A 113 14.66 -12.58 -8.52
C LEU A 113 15.88 -12.66 -7.61
N LEU A 114 16.86 -13.48 -7.98
CA LEU A 114 18.11 -13.60 -7.26
C LEU A 114 19.13 -12.54 -7.65
N ARG A 115 18.86 -11.72 -8.68
CA ARG A 115 19.77 -10.73 -9.23
C ARG A 115 21.12 -11.35 -9.58
N LEU A 116 21.08 -12.51 -10.22
CA LEU A 116 22.31 -13.17 -10.63
C LEU A 116 23.08 -12.31 -11.65
N ASP A 117 24.37 -12.44 -11.66
CA ASP A 117 25.23 -11.75 -12.62
C ASP A 117 24.90 -12.21 -14.05
N LEU A 118 24.65 -13.51 -14.21
CA LEU A 118 24.15 -14.16 -15.42
C LEU A 118 23.63 -15.58 -15.12
N VAL A 119 22.91 -16.16 -16.06
CA VAL A 119 22.56 -17.58 -16.11
C VAL A 119 23.04 -18.21 -17.41
N ALA A 120 23.59 -19.42 -17.34
CA ALA A 120 24.05 -20.17 -18.52
C ALA A 120 23.57 -21.62 -18.42
N ALA A 121 22.89 -22.10 -19.47
CA ALA A 121 22.49 -23.50 -19.61
C ALA A 121 23.35 -24.18 -20.67
N VAL A 122 23.98 -25.29 -20.29
CA VAL A 122 24.82 -26.11 -21.16
C VAL A 122 24.00 -27.31 -21.63
N GLU A 123 23.84 -27.47 -22.94
CA GLU A 123 23.20 -28.64 -23.54
C GLU A 123 24.03 -29.91 -23.27
N VAL A 124 23.34 -31.00 -22.90
CA VAL A 124 23.95 -32.30 -22.71
C VAL A 124 23.73 -33.18 -23.94
N LEU A 125 24.79 -33.42 -24.68
CA LEU A 125 24.76 -34.30 -25.84
C LEU A 125 24.95 -35.77 -25.44
N ALA A 126 24.68 -36.69 -26.39
CA ALA A 126 24.93 -38.10 -26.22
C ALA A 126 26.40 -38.36 -25.82
N GLY A 127 26.62 -39.23 -24.83
CA GLY A 127 27.95 -39.45 -24.29
C GLY A 127 28.43 -38.48 -23.22
N GLY A 128 27.55 -37.57 -22.73
CA GLY A 128 27.87 -36.59 -21.67
C GLY A 128 28.80 -35.48 -22.14
N LEU A 129 28.77 -35.19 -23.43
CA LEU A 129 29.49 -34.07 -23.98
C LEU A 129 28.69 -32.78 -23.89
N PRO A 130 29.33 -31.63 -23.60
CA PRO A 130 28.65 -30.34 -23.66
C PRO A 130 28.34 -29.94 -25.11
N GLY A 131 27.14 -29.45 -25.36
CA GLY A 131 26.69 -28.93 -26.64
C GLY A 131 26.62 -27.41 -26.65
N LYS A 132 25.53 -26.86 -27.16
CA LYS A 132 25.23 -25.43 -27.17
C LYS A 132 25.19 -24.87 -25.76
N VAL A 133 25.50 -23.57 -25.66
CA VAL A 133 25.34 -22.83 -24.42
C VAL A 133 24.37 -21.70 -24.66
N HIS A 134 23.34 -21.65 -23.83
CA HIS A 134 22.37 -20.57 -23.78
C HIS A 134 22.68 -19.68 -22.58
N LEU A 135 22.90 -18.38 -22.83
CA LEU A 135 23.30 -17.40 -21.84
C LEU A 135 22.24 -16.30 -21.74
N ALA A 136 21.95 -15.85 -20.54
CA ALA A 136 21.16 -14.64 -20.34
C ALA A 136 21.73 -13.76 -19.23
N HIS A 137 21.59 -12.45 -19.37
CA HIS A 137 21.85 -11.45 -18.35
C HIS A 137 20.75 -10.40 -18.33
N LEU A 138 20.57 -9.71 -17.19
CA LEU A 138 19.58 -8.65 -17.03
C LEU A 138 19.93 -7.44 -17.91
N LEU A 139 18.91 -6.71 -18.32
CA LEU A 139 19.06 -5.41 -19.00
C LEU A 139 18.49 -4.29 -18.13
N PRO A 140 19.14 -3.12 -18.09
CA PRO A 140 18.50 -1.89 -17.60
C PRO A 140 17.33 -1.52 -18.50
N GLU A 141 16.51 -0.54 -18.05
CA GLU A 141 15.40 -0.06 -18.85
C GLU A 141 15.89 0.42 -20.22
N ASN A 142 15.25 -0.08 -21.26
CA ASN A 142 15.59 0.16 -22.65
C ASN A 142 14.33 0.46 -23.47
N ALA A 143 14.52 1.00 -24.68
CA ALA A 143 13.43 1.40 -25.57
C ALA A 143 12.53 0.22 -26.01
N GLU A 144 13.08 -0.99 -26.04
CA GLU A 144 12.37 -2.20 -26.46
C GLU A 144 11.58 -2.84 -25.31
N GLY A 145 11.78 -2.41 -24.08
CA GLY A 145 11.17 -2.98 -22.89
C GLY A 145 11.65 -4.39 -22.58
N ALA A 146 12.77 -4.82 -23.17
CA ALA A 146 13.36 -6.12 -22.92
C ALA A 146 13.90 -6.21 -21.50
N LEU A 147 13.63 -7.32 -20.80
CA LEU A 147 14.01 -7.53 -19.39
C LEU A 147 15.41 -8.14 -19.27
N TRP A 148 15.79 -8.95 -20.24
CA TRP A 148 17.09 -9.63 -20.34
C TRP A 148 17.52 -9.73 -21.79
N LYS A 149 18.78 -10.02 -21.99
CA LYS A 149 19.33 -10.36 -23.28
C LYS A 149 19.67 -11.85 -23.27
N ASP A 150 19.14 -12.57 -24.26
CA ASP A 150 19.46 -13.97 -24.51
C ASP A 150 20.52 -14.07 -25.60
N GLU A 151 21.47 -15.00 -25.43
CA GLU A 151 22.47 -15.34 -26.40
C GLU A 151 22.65 -16.86 -26.45
N THR A 152 22.88 -17.39 -27.64
CA THR A 152 23.13 -18.82 -27.84
C THR A 152 24.38 -19.01 -28.68
N VAL A 153 25.33 -19.77 -28.17
CA VAL A 153 26.57 -20.12 -28.88
C VAL A 153 26.63 -21.61 -29.14
N ALA A 154 27.35 -22.02 -30.18
CA ALA A 154 27.42 -23.40 -30.64
C ALA A 154 28.19 -24.32 -29.68
N SER A 155 29.15 -23.77 -28.94
CA SER A 155 29.93 -24.51 -27.96
C SER A 155 30.45 -23.61 -26.84
N VAL A 156 30.96 -24.22 -25.76
CA VAL A 156 31.62 -23.48 -24.67
C VAL A 156 32.83 -22.70 -25.14
N HIS A 157 33.49 -23.15 -26.22
CA HIS A 157 34.68 -22.48 -26.79
C HIS A 157 34.33 -21.19 -27.57
N ASP A 158 33.05 -21.05 -27.96
CA ASP A 158 32.58 -19.88 -28.72
C ASP A 158 32.02 -18.80 -27.79
N LEU A 159 32.10 -18.98 -26.47
CA LEU A 159 31.66 -17.97 -25.48
C LEU A 159 32.63 -16.79 -25.48
N ASP A 160 32.20 -15.66 -26.02
CA ASP A 160 32.89 -14.37 -26.01
C ASP A 160 32.23 -13.37 -25.06
N TYR A 161 31.90 -13.83 -23.84
CA TYR A 161 31.32 -13.01 -22.80
C TYR A 161 32.22 -12.95 -21.57
N HIS A 162 32.73 -11.74 -21.30
CA HIS A 162 33.57 -11.48 -20.13
C HIS A 162 32.70 -11.36 -18.88
N ALA A 163 32.63 -12.43 -18.09
CA ALA A 163 31.64 -12.56 -17.00
C ALA A 163 31.79 -11.49 -15.90
N LEU A 164 33.02 -11.19 -15.48
CA LEU A 164 33.27 -10.18 -14.45
C LEU A 164 33.09 -8.75 -14.99
N GLU A 165 33.73 -8.45 -16.11
CA GLU A 165 33.65 -7.11 -16.72
C GLU A 165 32.22 -6.77 -17.13
N GLY A 166 31.52 -7.71 -17.77
CA GLY A 166 30.10 -7.53 -18.15
C GLY A 166 29.19 -7.29 -16.96
N SER A 167 29.38 -8.04 -15.86
CA SER A 167 28.59 -7.86 -14.62
C SER A 167 28.85 -6.50 -13.97
N LEU A 168 30.09 -6.03 -13.95
CA LEU A 168 30.45 -4.71 -13.40
C LEU A 168 29.91 -3.57 -14.28
N ALA A 169 30.00 -3.71 -15.60
CA ALA A 169 29.43 -2.74 -16.55
C ALA A 169 27.90 -2.62 -16.38
N LEU A 170 27.20 -3.75 -16.21
CA LEU A 170 25.76 -3.76 -15.92
C LEU A 170 25.42 -3.06 -14.58
N GLU A 171 26.20 -3.29 -13.52
CA GLU A 171 26.01 -2.59 -12.25
C GLU A 171 26.17 -1.08 -12.40
N ASP A 172 27.16 -0.64 -13.17
CA ASP A 172 27.38 0.78 -13.45
C ASP A 172 26.25 1.39 -14.29
N GLU A 173 25.68 0.65 -15.24
CA GLU A 173 24.50 1.08 -15.99
C GLU A 173 23.26 1.20 -15.11
N PHE A 174 23.00 0.21 -14.26
CA PHE A 174 21.91 0.27 -13.27
C PHE A 174 22.10 1.44 -12.29
N ALA A 175 23.35 1.69 -11.85
CA ALA A 175 23.65 2.81 -10.96
C ALA A 175 23.41 4.17 -11.63
N ARG A 176 23.83 4.34 -12.88
CA ARG A 176 23.59 5.57 -13.67
C ARG A 176 22.09 5.80 -13.91
N ALA A 177 21.37 4.77 -14.32
CA ALA A 177 19.91 4.82 -14.49
C ALA A 177 19.21 5.20 -13.17
N GLY A 178 19.65 4.65 -12.04
CA GLY A 178 19.12 4.96 -10.71
C GLY A 178 19.47 6.36 -10.22
N ALA A 179 20.68 6.85 -10.46
CA ALA A 179 21.13 8.17 -10.03
C ALA A 179 20.38 9.28 -10.78
N ALA A 180 20.20 9.14 -12.09
CA ALA A 180 19.45 10.09 -12.92
C ALA A 180 17.99 10.26 -12.48
N ARG A 181 17.41 9.25 -11.81
CA ARG A 181 15.99 9.21 -11.40
C ARG A 181 15.75 9.60 -9.95
N ARG A 182 16.75 9.56 -9.07
CA ARG A 182 16.64 9.90 -7.64
C ARG A 182 16.50 11.40 -7.34
N THR A 183 16.53 12.27 -8.33
CA THR A 183 16.41 13.72 -8.14
C THR A 183 15.09 14.19 -7.54
N GLY A 184 14.08 13.32 -7.40
CA GLY A 184 12.75 13.65 -6.87
C GLY A 184 12.47 13.25 -5.42
N GLY A 185 13.29 12.40 -4.78
CA GLY A 185 13.09 11.95 -3.38
C GLY A 185 11.79 11.19 -3.11
N ARG A 186 10.98 10.84 -4.13
CA ARG A 186 9.72 10.12 -4.00
C ARG A 186 9.93 8.62 -4.14
N GLU A 187 9.22 7.82 -3.32
CA GLU A 187 9.17 6.36 -3.50
C GLU A 187 8.45 6.03 -4.82
N ARG A 188 8.96 5.03 -5.54
CA ARG A 188 8.47 4.61 -6.87
C ARG A 188 7.72 3.30 -6.77
N ALA A 189 6.47 3.26 -7.26
CA ALA A 189 5.58 2.13 -7.11
C ALA A 189 5.15 1.50 -8.44
N ILE A 190 4.99 0.17 -8.40
CA ILE A 190 4.20 -0.56 -9.39
C ILE A 190 2.85 -0.88 -8.76
N LEU A 191 1.77 -0.59 -9.49
CA LEU A 191 0.42 -0.94 -9.08
C LEU A 191 0.02 -2.30 -9.63
N VAL A 192 -0.67 -3.10 -8.80
CA VAL A 192 -1.16 -4.42 -9.19
C VAL A 192 -2.65 -4.51 -8.92
N GLY A 193 -3.44 -4.59 -10.00
CA GLY A 193 -4.88 -4.78 -9.96
C GLY A 193 -5.27 -6.23 -10.19
N VAL A 194 -6.35 -6.67 -9.54
CA VAL A 194 -6.99 -7.96 -9.76
C VAL A 194 -8.46 -7.77 -10.06
N GLY A 195 -8.87 -8.16 -11.27
CA GLY A 195 -10.27 -8.23 -11.66
C GLY A 195 -10.83 -9.66 -11.61
N GLY A 196 -12.13 -9.80 -11.49
CA GLY A 196 -12.84 -11.06 -11.40
C GLY A 196 -13.87 -11.07 -10.27
N ARG A 197 -14.55 -12.20 -10.01
CA ARG A 197 -15.63 -12.32 -9.01
C ARG A 197 -16.76 -11.29 -9.20
N GLY A 198 -17.23 -11.12 -10.45
CA GLY A 198 -18.31 -10.18 -10.75
C GLY A 198 -17.86 -8.76 -11.09
N ARG A 199 -16.58 -8.45 -11.00
CA ARG A 199 -16.00 -7.21 -11.55
C ARG A 199 -15.60 -7.46 -13.00
N ASP A 200 -16.11 -6.64 -13.90
CA ASP A 200 -15.66 -6.64 -15.28
C ASP A 200 -14.29 -5.93 -15.42
N ARG A 201 -13.75 -5.97 -16.64
CA ARG A 201 -12.44 -5.38 -16.90
C ARG A 201 -12.45 -3.86 -16.72
N ALA A 202 -13.53 -3.19 -17.13
CA ALA A 202 -13.66 -1.75 -17.04
C ALA A 202 -13.72 -1.28 -15.58
N GLU A 203 -14.42 -2.03 -14.72
CA GLU A 203 -14.44 -1.77 -13.28
C GLU A 203 -13.07 -1.98 -12.63
N ALA A 204 -12.33 -3.01 -13.04
CA ALA A 204 -11.00 -3.29 -12.50
C ALA A 204 -9.98 -2.23 -12.95
N GLU A 205 -10.02 -1.78 -14.20
CA GLU A 205 -9.21 -0.67 -14.72
C GLU A 205 -9.54 0.64 -14.00
N ALA A 206 -10.82 0.88 -13.74
CA ALA A 206 -11.29 2.05 -13.01
C ALA A 206 -10.83 2.04 -11.54
N SER A 207 -10.80 0.87 -10.89
CA SER A 207 -10.28 0.71 -9.52
C SER A 207 -8.77 0.97 -9.48
N LEU A 208 -8.05 0.47 -10.49
CA LEU A 208 -6.60 0.67 -10.60
C LEU A 208 -6.24 2.15 -10.84
N GLU A 209 -7.08 2.89 -11.59
CA GLU A 209 -6.89 4.33 -11.76
C GLU A 209 -7.16 5.10 -10.47
N GLU A 210 -8.16 4.70 -9.68
CA GLU A 210 -8.39 5.26 -8.34
C GLU A 210 -7.20 4.98 -7.40
N LEU A 211 -6.61 3.76 -7.46
CA LEU A 211 -5.40 3.44 -6.71
C LEU A 211 -4.21 4.32 -7.13
N ARG A 212 -4.12 4.68 -8.43
CA ARG A 212 -3.11 5.62 -8.93
C ARG A 212 -3.24 7.00 -8.28
N GLU A 213 -4.48 7.51 -8.17
CA GLU A 213 -4.74 8.79 -7.51
C GLU A 213 -4.47 8.72 -5.99
N LEU A 214 -4.74 7.58 -5.35
CA LEU A 214 -4.36 7.36 -3.95
C LEU A 214 -2.84 7.39 -3.77
N ALA A 215 -2.09 6.67 -4.60
CA ALA A 215 -0.63 6.65 -4.56
C ALA A 215 -0.05 8.05 -4.77
N ARG A 216 -0.56 8.81 -5.75
CA ARG A 216 -0.19 10.21 -5.98
C ARG A 216 -0.47 11.10 -4.75
N THR A 217 -1.61 10.87 -4.10
CA THR A 217 -1.99 11.61 -2.87
C THR A 217 -1.04 11.30 -1.72
N ALA A 218 -0.57 10.07 -1.61
CA ALA A 218 0.45 9.64 -0.63
C ALA A 218 1.86 10.16 -0.95
N GLY A 219 2.06 10.82 -2.10
CA GLY A 219 3.36 11.31 -2.54
C GLY A 219 4.23 10.26 -3.24
N VAL A 220 3.64 9.15 -3.66
CA VAL A 220 4.30 8.04 -4.35
C VAL A 220 4.23 8.27 -5.86
N GLU A 221 5.34 8.02 -6.57
CA GLU A 221 5.42 8.05 -8.03
C GLU A 221 5.03 6.68 -8.60
N VAL A 222 3.94 6.63 -9.38
CA VAL A 222 3.52 5.40 -10.06
C VAL A 222 4.24 5.28 -11.40
N ILE A 223 5.12 4.28 -11.50
CA ILE A 223 5.97 4.06 -12.67
C ILE A 223 5.43 3.02 -13.63
N ASP A 224 4.61 2.08 -13.12
CA ASP A 224 3.96 1.06 -13.94
C ASP A 224 2.67 0.58 -13.25
N ALA A 225 1.79 -0.06 -14.02
CA ALA A 225 0.57 -0.66 -13.52
C ALA A 225 0.25 -1.95 -14.27
N SER A 226 -0.12 -2.98 -13.53
CA SER A 226 -0.39 -4.31 -14.07
C SER A 226 -1.74 -4.80 -13.58
N LEU A 227 -2.61 -5.20 -14.51
CA LEU A 227 -3.93 -5.78 -14.22
C LEU A 227 -3.94 -7.27 -14.59
N GLN A 228 -4.44 -8.10 -13.69
CA GLN A 228 -4.74 -9.49 -13.98
C GLN A 228 -6.23 -9.75 -13.83
N MET A 229 -6.87 -10.22 -14.89
CA MET A 229 -8.24 -10.73 -14.84
C MET A 229 -8.20 -12.21 -14.44
N ARG A 230 -8.75 -12.55 -13.27
CA ARG A 230 -8.76 -13.92 -12.76
C ARG A 230 -10.05 -14.20 -12.00
N ARG A 231 -10.73 -15.28 -12.35
CA ARG A 231 -12.01 -15.66 -11.73
C ARG A 231 -11.85 -15.87 -10.21
N ASP A 232 -10.80 -16.60 -9.81
CA ASP A 232 -10.49 -16.86 -8.41
C ASP A 232 -9.07 -16.36 -8.10
N PRO A 233 -8.93 -15.41 -7.18
CA PRO A 233 -7.63 -14.94 -6.70
C PRO A 233 -6.80 -16.10 -6.12
N ASP A 234 -5.49 -16.01 -6.28
CA ASP A 234 -4.60 -17.01 -5.70
C ASP A 234 -4.61 -16.91 -4.16
N PRO A 235 -4.80 -18.01 -3.43
CA PRO A 235 -4.89 -17.97 -1.97
C PRO A 235 -3.57 -17.57 -1.29
N ARG A 236 -2.41 -17.73 -1.96
CA ARG A 236 -1.10 -17.40 -1.41
C ARG A 236 -0.58 -16.04 -1.84
N THR A 237 -0.84 -15.65 -3.08
CA THR A 237 -0.19 -14.49 -3.70
C THR A 237 -1.15 -13.50 -4.33
N LEU A 238 -2.47 -13.71 -4.19
CA LEU A 238 -3.56 -12.92 -4.79
C LEU A 238 -3.59 -13.01 -6.32
N ILE A 239 -2.44 -12.82 -6.98
CA ILE A 239 -2.23 -12.99 -8.42
C ILE A 239 -1.55 -14.33 -8.70
N GLY A 240 -1.64 -14.85 -9.93
CA GLY A 240 -0.98 -16.10 -10.29
C GLY A 240 0.56 -15.99 -10.18
N LYS A 241 1.22 -17.11 -9.82
CA LYS A 241 2.68 -17.19 -9.64
C LYS A 241 3.45 -16.54 -10.79
N GLY A 242 3.11 -16.89 -12.05
CA GLY A 242 3.79 -16.31 -13.21
C GLY A 242 3.58 -14.79 -13.35
N LYS A 243 2.39 -14.27 -13.00
CA LYS A 243 2.15 -12.83 -13.02
C LYS A 243 2.89 -12.11 -11.90
N LEU A 244 3.00 -12.73 -10.72
CA LEU A 244 3.83 -12.20 -9.64
C LEU A 244 5.29 -12.10 -10.08
N GLN A 245 5.82 -13.15 -10.71
CA GLN A 245 7.17 -13.16 -11.26
C GLN A 245 7.37 -12.00 -12.25
N ASP A 246 6.44 -11.81 -13.21
CA ASP A 246 6.51 -10.70 -14.17
C ASP A 246 6.56 -9.33 -13.46
N VAL A 247 5.72 -9.12 -12.44
CA VAL A 247 5.69 -7.88 -11.64
C VAL A 247 7.02 -7.68 -10.92
N LEU A 248 7.58 -8.73 -10.32
CA LEU A 248 8.85 -8.64 -9.59
C LEU A 248 10.03 -8.36 -10.52
N VAL A 249 10.10 -9.04 -11.66
CA VAL A 249 11.12 -8.76 -12.68
C VAL A 249 11.00 -7.31 -13.19
N ARG A 250 9.78 -6.88 -13.50
CA ARG A 250 9.51 -5.52 -13.95
C ARG A 250 9.86 -4.48 -12.88
N SER A 251 9.61 -4.78 -11.61
CA SER A 251 9.95 -3.89 -10.50
C SER A 251 11.45 -3.66 -10.37
N MET A 252 12.24 -4.69 -10.66
CA MET A 252 13.70 -4.58 -10.65
C MET A 252 14.21 -3.74 -11.82
N GLN A 253 13.70 -4.00 -13.02
CA GLN A 253 14.07 -3.26 -14.22
C GLN A 253 13.76 -1.76 -14.09
N LEU A 254 12.57 -1.44 -13.58
CA LEU A 254 12.12 -0.07 -13.36
C LEU A 254 12.65 0.55 -12.06
N MET A 255 13.41 -0.20 -11.25
CA MET A 255 13.89 0.22 -9.92
C MET A 255 12.76 0.74 -9.03
N ALA A 256 11.67 -0.04 -8.92
CA ALA A 256 10.61 0.25 -7.99
C ALA A 256 11.07 0.05 -6.54
N ASP A 257 10.59 0.91 -5.64
CA ASP A 257 10.84 0.79 -4.20
C ASP A 257 9.76 -0.06 -3.52
N LEU A 258 8.53 -0.05 -4.11
CA LEU A 258 7.38 -0.75 -3.54
C LEU A 258 6.41 -1.25 -4.63
N VAL A 259 5.59 -2.22 -4.23
CA VAL A 259 4.45 -2.71 -5.02
C VAL A 259 3.18 -2.47 -4.22
N ILE A 260 2.15 -1.92 -4.84
CA ILE A 260 0.85 -1.62 -4.21
C ILE A 260 -0.23 -2.46 -4.88
N PHE A 261 -0.94 -3.26 -4.10
CA PHE A 261 -2.06 -4.10 -4.56
C PHE A 261 -3.39 -3.36 -4.40
N ASP A 262 -4.24 -3.44 -5.44
CA ASP A 262 -5.60 -2.86 -5.45
C ASP A 262 -6.64 -3.76 -4.77
N ALA A 263 -6.23 -4.52 -3.81
CA ALA A 263 -7.09 -5.36 -2.97
C ALA A 263 -6.40 -5.55 -1.63
N ASP A 264 -7.19 -5.84 -0.61
CA ASP A 264 -6.66 -6.16 0.70
C ASP A 264 -5.95 -7.50 0.67
N LEU A 265 -4.72 -7.53 1.15
CA LEU A 265 -3.94 -8.74 1.30
C LEU A 265 -4.25 -9.39 2.66
N SER A 266 -4.54 -10.69 2.65
CA SER A 266 -4.54 -11.42 3.92
C SER A 266 -3.13 -11.41 4.53
N PRO A 267 -3.00 -11.58 5.86
CA PRO A 267 -1.69 -11.64 6.50
C PRO A 267 -0.75 -12.68 5.87
N SER A 268 -1.27 -13.85 5.49
CA SER A 268 -0.49 -14.90 4.82
C SER A 268 -0.05 -14.51 3.42
N GLN A 269 -0.93 -13.88 2.63
CA GLN A 269 -0.57 -13.38 1.30
C GLN A 269 0.53 -12.32 1.37
N ALA A 270 0.39 -11.35 2.27
CA ALA A 270 1.40 -10.30 2.45
C ALA A 270 2.77 -10.89 2.81
N ILE A 271 2.81 -11.93 3.66
CA ILE A 271 4.05 -12.62 4.03
C ILE A 271 4.65 -13.36 2.84
N HIS A 272 3.86 -14.19 2.13
CA HIS A 272 4.36 -14.96 0.99
C HIS A 272 4.89 -14.06 -0.15
N ILE A 273 4.20 -12.95 -0.42
CA ILE A 273 4.66 -11.98 -1.42
C ILE A 273 5.94 -11.29 -0.94
N ALA A 274 6.01 -10.89 0.34
CA ALA A 274 7.20 -10.25 0.91
C ALA A 274 8.41 -11.19 1.01
N GLU A 275 8.18 -12.51 1.12
CA GLU A 275 9.25 -13.51 1.07
C GLU A 275 9.82 -13.68 -0.35
N ALA A 276 8.97 -13.51 -1.37
CA ALA A 276 9.38 -13.58 -2.77
C ALA A 276 10.15 -12.34 -3.26
N THR A 277 10.22 -11.26 -2.48
CA THR A 277 10.84 -10.00 -2.90
C THR A 277 11.47 -9.24 -1.76
N ASN A 278 12.39 -8.32 -2.08
CA ASN A 278 12.95 -7.36 -1.12
C ASN A 278 12.21 -5.99 -1.15
N LEU A 279 11.14 -5.88 -1.96
CA LEU A 279 10.36 -4.66 -2.08
C LEU A 279 9.40 -4.49 -0.90
N LYS A 280 9.06 -3.26 -0.61
CA LYS A 280 7.97 -2.93 0.30
C LYS A 280 6.65 -3.30 -0.37
N ILE A 281 5.84 -4.11 0.29
CA ILE A 281 4.52 -4.51 -0.20
C ILE A 281 3.47 -3.75 0.59
N LEU A 282 2.61 -3.06 -0.11
CA LEU A 282 1.45 -2.37 0.43
C LEU A 282 0.18 -2.90 -0.24
N ASP A 283 -0.92 -2.82 0.47
CA ASP A 283 -2.25 -2.98 -0.10
C ASP A 283 -3.04 -1.67 -0.05
N ARG A 284 -4.23 -1.69 -0.62
CA ARG A 284 -5.10 -0.52 -0.70
C ARG A 284 -5.40 0.08 0.68
N THR A 285 -5.72 -0.77 1.65
CA THR A 285 -6.01 -0.36 3.03
C THR A 285 -4.82 0.32 3.69
N GLN A 286 -3.63 -0.24 3.57
CA GLN A 286 -2.43 0.35 4.15
C GLN A 286 -2.09 1.69 3.50
N LEU A 287 -2.25 1.82 2.17
CA LEU A 287 -2.04 3.08 1.47
C LEU A 287 -3.01 4.18 1.97
N ILE A 288 -4.28 3.85 2.16
CA ILE A 288 -5.29 4.78 2.71
C ILE A 288 -4.91 5.19 4.14
N LEU A 289 -4.50 4.24 4.98
CA LEU A 289 -4.05 4.52 6.35
C LEU A 289 -2.83 5.43 6.38
N ASP A 290 -1.88 5.27 5.45
CA ASP A 290 -0.69 6.12 5.33
C ASP A 290 -1.08 7.55 4.90
N ILE A 291 -2.04 7.70 3.97
CA ILE A 291 -2.60 9.02 3.60
C ILE A 291 -3.24 9.69 4.82
N PHE A 292 -4.02 8.94 5.59
CA PHE A 292 -4.69 9.47 6.77
C PHE A 292 -3.68 9.88 7.86
N ALA A 293 -2.61 9.10 8.06
CA ALA A 293 -1.54 9.45 8.99
C ALA A 293 -0.84 10.75 8.61
N GLN A 294 -0.69 11.03 7.31
CA GLN A 294 -0.12 12.29 6.82
C GLN A 294 -1.08 13.48 6.97
N ARG A 295 -2.41 13.23 6.93
CA ARG A 295 -3.44 14.27 6.91
C ARG A 295 -4.03 14.59 8.29
N ALA A 296 -3.95 13.69 9.26
CA ALA A 296 -4.47 13.90 10.61
C ALA A 296 -3.73 15.05 11.30
N GLN A 297 -4.43 16.16 11.55
CA GLN A 297 -3.89 17.32 12.24
C GLN A 297 -4.36 17.38 13.69
N SER A 298 -5.63 17.05 13.95
CA SER A 298 -6.19 17.05 15.30
C SER A 298 -5.61 15.92 16.15
N SER A 299 -5.58 16.13 17.47
CA SER A 299 -5.20 15.09 18.43
C SER A 299 -6.09 13.85 18.30
N ASP A 300 -7.39 14.07 18.09
CA ASP A 300 -8.41 13.03 17.98
C ASP A 300 -8.21 12.22 16.70
N GLY A 301 -8.01 12.88 15.55
CA GLY A 301 -7.74 12.24 14.27
C GLY A 301 -6.46 11.40 14.31
N LYS A 302 -5.39 11.91 14.93
CA LYS A 302 -4.13 11.15 15.10
C LYS A 302 -4.31 9.89 15.91
N LEU A 303 -5.08 9.94 17.01
CA LEU A 303 -5.35 8.76 17.85
C LEU A 303 -6.20 7.71 17.10
N GLN A 304 -7.18 8.16 16.31
CA GLN A 304 -8.02 7.27 15.50
C GLN A 304 -7.21 6.59 14.39
N VAL A 305 -6.35 7.33 13.69
CA VAL A 305 -5.47 6.77 12.66
C VAL A 305 -4.48 5.80 13.26
N GLU A 306 -3.84 6.14 14.40
CA GLU A 306 -2.93 5.25 15.11
C GLU A 306 -3.63 3.94 15.51
N LEU A 307 -4.86 4.03 16.03
CA LEU A 307 -5.65 2.85 16.37
C LEU A 307 -5.94 1.98 15.15
N ALA A 308 -6.36 2.57 14.04
CA ALA A 308 -6.64 1.84 12.81
C ALA A 308 -5.38 1.16 12.25
N GLN A 309 -4.25 1.86 12.21
CA GLN A 309 -2.96 1.29 11.79
C GLN A 309 -2.53 0.11 12.66
N LEU A 310 -2.68 0.22 13.99
CA LEU A 310 -2.31 -0.86 14.90
C LEU A 310 -3.25 -2.06 14.78
N LYS A 311 -4.57 -1.85 14.62
CA LYS A 311 -5.54 -2.93 14.39
C LYS A 311 -5.24 -3.67 13.08
N TYR A 312 -4.92 -2.93 12.03
CA TYR A 312 -4.55 -3.49 10.73
C TYR A 312 -3.22 -4.27 10.77
N LEU A 313 -2.22 -3.78 11.50
CA LEU A 313 -0.91 -4.42 11.60
C LEU A 313 -0.89 -5.62 12.56
N TYR A 314 -1.71 -5.60 13.60
CA TYR A 314 -1.71 -6.61 14.65
C TYR A 314 -1.85 -8.06 14.16
N PRO A 315 -2.82 -8.43 13.28
CA PRO A 315 -2.90 -9.78 12.73
C PRO A 315 -1.71 -10.14 11.82
N ARG A 316 -1.10 -9.16 11.18
CA ARG A 316 0.08 -9.34 10.31
C ARG A 316 1.38 -9.62 11.08
N LEU A 317 1.44 -9.21 12.34
CA LEU A 317 2.53 -9.58 13.24
C LEU A 317 2.44 -11.06 13.66
N ALA A 318 1.27 -11.68 13.61
CA ALA A 318 1.05 -13.05 14.06
C ALA A 318 1.63 -14.13 13.12
N GLY A 319 1.72 -13.85 11.83
CA GLY A 319 2.15 -14.82 10.82
C GLY A 319 3.67 -15.04 10.71
N ARG A 320 4.47 -14.22 11.35
CA ARG A 320 5.93 -14.24 11.23
C ARG A 320 6.62 -15.30 12.10
N ASP A 321 5.95 -15.82 13.12
CA ASP A 321 6.56 -16.72 14.13
C ASP A 321 6.28 -18.21 13.92
N ASP A 322 5.21 -18.61 13.24
CA ASP A 322 4.86 -20.03 13.08
C ASP A 322 5.89 -20.81 12.26
N SER A 323 6.65 -20.17 11.40
CA SER A 323 7.73 -20.79 10.63
C SER A 323 9.05 -20.87 11.42
N LEU A 324 9.34 -19.88 12.26
CA LEU A 324 10.56 -19.83 13.07
C LEU A 324 10.42 -20.65 14.38
N SER A 325 9.24 -20.71 14.98
CA SER A 325 9.01 -21.52 16.18
C SER A 325 9.06 -23.02 15.90
N ARG A 326 8.70 -23.47 14.68
CA ARG A 326 8.86 -24.87 14.25
C ARG A 326 10.32 -25.26 14.00
N LEU A 327 11.19 -24.31 13.66
CA LEU A 327 12.62 -24.52 13.47
C LEU A 327 13.41 -24.40 14.78
N ALA A 328 12.91 -23.69 15.78
CA ALA A 328 13.53 -23.52 17.09
C ALA A 328 13.08 -24.54 18.15
N GLY A 329 12.16 -25.44 17.82
CA GLY A 329 11.62 -26.52 18.69
C GLY A 329 12.56 -27.72 18.87
N GLY A 330 13.87 -27.50 19.10
CA GLY A 330 14.78 -28.50 19.56
C GLY A 330 14.51 -28.85 21.04
N ILE A 331 14.49 -30.14 21.37
CA ILE A 331 14.40 -30.69 22.74
C ILE A 331 15.45 -30.00 23.63
N GLY A 332 15.03 -29.01 24.46
CA GLY A 332 15.94 -28.36 25.43
C GLY A 332 15.71 -26.87 25.65
N GLY A 333 14.90 -26.18 24.87
CA GLY A 333 14.62 -24.74 25.03
C GLY A 333 13.55 -24.46 26.09
N ARG A 334 13.76 -24.86 27.35
CA ARG A 334 12.96 -24.41 28.50
C ARG A 334 13.62 -23.21 29.15
N GLY A 335 13.17 -22.02 28.79
CA GLY A 335 13.33 -20.82 29.60
C GLY A 335 12.01 -20.07 29.60
N PRO A 336 11.55 -19.49 30.74
CA PRO A 336 10.35 -18.68 30.80
C PRO A 336 10.67 -17.26 30.27
N GLY A 337 10.94 -17.13 28.97
CA GLY A 337 11.15 -15.89 28.28
C GLY A 337 10.21 -15.81 27.11
N GLU A 338 9.28 -14.82 27.14
CA GLU A 338 8.49 -14.45 25.96
C GLU A 338 9.45 -14.17 24.80
N THR A 339 9.11 -14.68 23.61
CA THR A 339 9.86 -14.33 22.40
C THR A 339 9.75 -12.81 22.17
N LYS A 340 10.74 -12.21 21.52
CA LYS A 340 10.71 -10.77 21.19
C LYS A 340 9.40 -10.38 20.49
N LEU A 341 8.86 -11.27 19.70
CA LEU A 341 7.61 -11.07 18.95
C LEU A 341 6.37 -11.12 19.86
N GLU A 342 6.34 -11.99 20.85
CA GLU A 342 5.26 -12.02 21.87
C GLU A 342 5.24 -10.73 22.69
N ILE A 343 6.42 -10.21 23.04
CA ILE A 343 6.57 -8.92 23.74
C ILE A 343 6.04 -7.79 22.84
N ASP A 344 6.42 -7.77 21.56
CA ASP A 344 5.97 -6.74 20.62
C ASP A 344 4.45 -6.83 20.37
N ARG A 345 3.89 -8.04 20.24
CA ARG A 345 2.43 -8.25 20.13
C ARG A 345 1.70 -7.78 21.39
N ARG A 346 2.22 -8.08 22.58
CA ARG A 346 1.63 -7.61 23.83
C ARG A 346 1.64 -6.08 23.88
N ARG A 347 2.77 -5.44 23.57
CA ARG A 347 2.87 -3.97 23.54
C ARG A 347 1.85 -3.34 22.56
N VAL A 348 1.69 -3.93 21.37
CA VAL A 348 0.70 -3.44 20.39
C VAL A 348 -0.72 -3.61 20.94
N ARG A 349 -1.05 -4.74 21.55
CA ARG A 349 -2.38 -4.97 22.17
C ARG A 349 -2.66 -3.98 23.29
N ASP A 350 -1.68 -3.78 24.21
CA ASP A 350 -1.80 -2.83 25.31
C ASP A 350 -1.99 -1.40 24.79
N ARG A 351 -1.30 -1.05 23.68
CA ARG A 351 -1.44 0.26 23.02
C ARG A 351 -2.83 0.42 22.39
N ILE A 352 -3.35 -0.62 21.71
CA ILE A 352 -4.72 -0.63 21.16
C ILE A 352 -5.73 -0.36 22.29
N THR A 353 -5.65 -1.11 23.40
CA THR A 353 -6.57 -0.95 24.55
C THR A 353 -6.48 0.46 25.16
N ALA A 354 -5.27 1.01 25.26
CA ALA A 354 -5.08 2.37 25.78
C ALA A 354 -5.67 3.44 24.85
N LEU A 355 -5.52 3.26 23.54
CA LEU A 355 -6.10 4.17 22.54
C LEU A 355 -7.63 4.09 22.52
N GLU A 356 -8.20 2.89 22.57
CA GLU A 356 -9.64 2.70 22.63
C GLU A 356 -10.27 3.44 23.82
N ARG A 357 -9.71 3.26 25.01
CA ARG A 357 -10.18 3.99 26.23
C ARG A 357 -10.07 5.51 26.07
N ARG A 358 -8.98 5.99 25.44
CA ARG A 358 -8.80 7.42 25.24
C ARG A 358 -9.81 7.99 24.26
N ILE A 359 -10.11 7.27 23.18
CA ILE A 359 -11.12 7.65 22.19
C ILE A 359 -12.53 7.63 22.79
N GLU A 360 -12.85 6.64 23.63
CA GLU A 360 -14.13 6.59 24.37
C GLU A 360 -14.31 7.82 25.27
N ASN A 361 -13.31 8.22 26.03
CA ASN A 361 -13.36 9.41 26.87
C ASN A 361 -13.59 10.69 26.03
N LEU A 362 -12.91 10.82 24.89
CA LEU A 362 -13.10 11.94 23.97
C LEU A 362 -14.51 11.95 23.36
N SER A 363 -15.09 10.79 23.09
CA SER A 363 -16.47 10.66 22.61
C SER A 363 -17.48 11.17 23.67
N ALA A 364 -17.27 10.84 24.94
CA ALA A 364 -18.11 11.34 26.04
C ALA A 364 -18.07 12.88 26.15
N ASP A 365 -16.88 13.48 26.04
CA ASP A 365 -16.73 14.94 26.04
C ASP A 365 -17.40 15.62 24.84
N ARG A 366 -17.36 14.97 23.65
CA ARG A 366 -18.09 15.45 22.47
C ARG A 366 -19.60 15.40 22.69
N GLN A 367 -20.14 14.34 23.28
CA GLN A 367 -21.57 14.24 23.59
C GLN A 367 -22.04 15.38 24.52
N VAL A 368 -21.23 15.78 25.49
CA VAL A 368 -21.56 16.92 26.37
C VAL A 368 -21.60 18.24 25.59
N ARG A 369 -20.60 18.47 24.71
CA ARG A 369 -20.56 19.66 23.83
C ARG A 369 -21.75 19.65 22.87
N ARG A 370 -22.13 18.47 22.34
CA ARG A 370 -23.28 18.24 21.48
C ARG A 370 -24.59 18.65 22.16
N LYS A 371 -24.83 18.19 23.40
CA LYS A 371 -26.03 18.58 24.17
C LYS A 371 -26.10 20.10 24.35
N ARG A 372 -25.02 20.78 24.64
CA ARG A 372 -24.95 22.24 24.76
C ARG A 372 -25.21 22.96 23.44
N ARG A 373 -24.78 22.40 22.31
CA ARG A 373 -25.02 22.93 20.96
C ARG A 373 -26.47 22.79 20.56
N ASN A 374 -27.06 21.63 20.76
CA ASN A 374 -28.49 21.36 20.49
C ASN A 374 -29.42 22.23 21.32
N ALA A 375 -29.04 22.59 22.54
CA ALA A 375 -29.77 23.52 23.38
C ALA A 375 -29.84 24.95 22.79
N ARG A 376 -28.96 25.32 21.84
CA ARG A 376 -29.01 26.61 21.15
C ARG A 376 -29.89 26.60 19.90
N GLY A 377 -30.42 25.45 19.49
CA GLY A 377 -31.42 25.34 18.40
C GLY A 377 -30.90 25.62 16.98
N LEU A 378 -29.59 25.71 16.78
CA LEU A 378 -29.02 25.98 15.45
C LEU A 378 -29.02 24.69 14.60
N PRO A 379 -29.64 24.70 13.39
CA PRO A 379 -29.59 23.56 12.50
C PRO A 379 -28.16 23.24 12.04
N VAL A 380 -27.90 21.97 11.78
CA VAL A 380 -26.61 21.47 11.29
C VAL A 380 -26.76 20.92 9.88
N ILE A 381 -25.96 21.42 8.96
CA ILE A 381 -25.79 20.89 7.60
C ILE A 381 -24.45 20.17 7.55
N SER A 382 -24.43 18.88 7.18
CA SER A 382 -23.19 18.17 6.96
C SER A 382 -22.98 17.88 5.48
N ILE A 383 -21.78 18.19 4.98
CA ILE A 383 -21.39 17.96 3.60
C ILE A 383 -20.77 16.58 3.51
N VAL A 384 -21.39 15.69 2.76
CA VAL A 384 -20.93 14.31 2.51
C VAL A 384 -20.72 14.11 1.01
N GLY A 385 -19.93 13.12 0.63
CA GLY A 385 -19.72 12.79 -0.77
C GLY A 385 -18.37 12.12 -1.00
N TYR A 386 -18.20 11.65 -2.20
CA TYR A 386 -16.98 10.96 -2.61
C TYR A 386 -15.74 11.85 -2.49
N THR A 387 -14.55 11.25 -2.37
CA THR A 387 -13.29 11.99 -2.42
C THR A 387 -13.20 12.81 -3.71
N ASN A 388 -12.63 14.01 -3.62
CA ASN A 388 -12.48 14.93 -4.73
C ASN A 388 -13.81 15.41 -5.40
N ALA A 389 -14.97 15.26 -4.76
CA ALA A 389 -16.24 15.84 -5.26
C ALA A 389 -16.32 17.36 -5.07
N GLY A 390 -15.36 17.99 -4.38
CA GLY A 390 -15.29 19.43 -4.14
C GLY A 390 -16.00 19.87 -2.85
N LYS A 391 -16.09 19.00 -1.81
CA LYS A 391 -16.72 19.29 -0.52
C LYS A 391 -16.12 20.50 0.19
N SER A 392 -14.80 20.50 0.39
CA SER A 392 -14.08 21.60 1.07
C SER A 392 -14.11 22.88 0.25
N THR A 393 -14.09 22.78 -1.09
CA THR A 393 -14.29 23.93 -1.99
C THR A 393 -15.68 24.51 -1.81
N LEU A 394 -16.71 23.66 -1.70
CA LEU A 394 -18.08 24.11 -1.44
C LEU A 394 -18.22 24.79 -0.07
N LEU A 395 -17.62 24.20 0.99
CA LEU A 395 -17.62 24.83 2.31
C LEU A 395 -16.99 26.25 2.24
N ASN A 396 -15.83 26.39 1.58
CA ASN A 396 -15.17 27.68 1.40
C ASN A 396 -16.04 28.67 0.62
N ALA A 397 -16.66 28.21 -0.47
CA ALA A 397 -17.53 29.04 -1.29
C ALA A 397 -18.77 29.55 -0.54
N LEU A 398 -19.32 28.74 0.38
CA LEU A 398 -20.49 29.07 1.19
C LEU A 398 -20.16 29.99 2.38
N THR A 399 -18.97 29.83 2.98
CA THR A 399 -18.61 30.50 4.25
C THR A 399 -17.55 31.61 4.08
N GLU A 400 -17.15 31.90 2.84
CA GLU A 400 -16.10 32.90 2.50
C GLU A 400 -14.82 32.68 3.32
N SER A 401 -14.45 31.40 3.53
CA SER A 401 -13.29 30.99 4.32
C SER A 401 -12.24 30.29 3.44
N ASP A 402 -11.00 30.30 3.90
CA ASP A 402 -9.86 29.68 3.22
C ASP A 402 -9.49 28.35 3.91
N VAL A 403 -10.36 27.36 3.86
CA VAL A 403 -9.98 25.98 4.26
C VAL A 403 -9.16 25.36 3.14
N LEU A 404 -8.13 24.61 3.49
CA LEU A 404 -7.27 23.95 2.52
C LEU A 404 -8.08 23.05 1.58
N ALA A 405 -8.27 23.50 0.35
CA ALA A 405 -8.93 22.74 -0.70
C ALA A 405 -7.86 22.33 -1.73
N GLU A 406 -7.41 21.08 -1.66
CA GLU A 406 -6.45 20.49 -2.61
C GLU A 406 -7.16 19.57 -3.59
N ASP A 407 -6.68 19.50 -4.83
CA ASP A 407 -7.11 18.50 -5.82
C ASP A 407 -6.42 17.14 -5.54
N LYS A 408 -6.66 16.64 -4.33
CA LYS A 408 -6.14 15.36 -3.84
C LYS A 408 -7.23 14.62 -3.06
N LEU A 409 -7.15 13.30 -3.08
CA LEU A 409 -8.06 12.46 -2.30
C LEU A 409 -7.83 12.71 -0.80
N PHE A 410 -8.90 12.67 0.01
CA PHE A 410 -8.84 12.90 1.47
C PHE A 410 -8.17 14.22 1.89
N ALA A 411 -8.47 15.31 1.17
CA ALA A 411 -7.96 16.64 1.52
C ALA A 411 -8.38 17.07 2.94
N THR A 412 -9.58 16.69 3.37
CA THR A 412 -10.12 16.92 4.71
C THR A 412 -10.25 15.58 5.44
N LEU A 413 -9.58 15.43 6.58
CA LEU A 413 -9.71 14.31 7.49
C LEU A 413 -10.39 14.73 8.80
N ASP A 414 -10.00 15.88 9.33
CA ASP A 414 -10.60 16.45 10.54
C ASP A 414 -11.84 17.25 10.18
N PRO A 415 -13.01 17.00 10.80
CA PRO A 415 -14.22 17.75 10.51
C PRO A 415 -14.04 19.25 10.77
N THR A 416 -14.40 20.05 9.81
CA THR A 416 -14.33 21.50 9.93
C THR A 416 -15.72 22.09 9.94
N SER A 417 -16.12 22.71 11.06
CA SER A 417 -17.44 23.34 11.22
C SER A 417 -17.35 24.86 11.10
N ARG A 418 -18.27 25.45 10.36
CA ARG A 418 -18.40 26.89 10.16
C ARG A 418 -19.83 27.34 10.34
N ARG A 419 -20.02 28.59 10.76
CA ARG A 419 -21.34 29.22 10.78
C ARG A 419 -21.63 29.85 9.43
N LEU A 420 -22.82 29.65 8.94
CA LEU A 420 -23.34 30.23 7.72
C LEU A 420 -24.62 31.01 8.05
N ARG A 421 -24.70 32.27 7.62
CA ARG A 421 -25.91 33.07 7.72
C ARG A 421 -26.73 32.93 6.46
N PHE A 422 -28.00 32.61 6.63
CA PHE A 422 -29.01 32.57 5.59
C PHE A 422 -29.73 33.95 5.52
N PRO A 423 -30.43 34.22 4.43
CA PRO A 423 -31.37 35.33 4.39
C PRO A 423 -32.35 35.29 5.55
N ARG A 424 -32.80 36.44 6.07
CA ARG A 424 -33.70 36.58 7.24
C ARG A 424 -33.04 36.25 8.59
N ASP A 425 -31.74 36.52 8.74
CA ASP A 425 -30.96 36.36 9.98
C ASP A 425 -30.98 34.95 10.58
N ARG A 426 -31.20 33.94 9.75
CA ARG A 426 -31.12 32.51 10.16
C ARG A 426 -29.68 32.05 10.13
N GLU A 427 -29.24 31.37 11.16
CA GLU A 427 -27.89 30.81 11.21
C GLU A 427 -27.95 29.28 11.19
N VAL A 428 -26.98 28.67 10.50
CA VAL A 428 -26.76 27.22 10.49
C VAL A 428 -25.29 26.93 10.73
N ILE A 429 -24.99 25.75 11.18
CA ILE A 429 -23.64 25.21 11.24
C ILE A 429 -23.45 24.31 10.01
N VAL A 430 -22.43 24.59 9.20
CA VAL A 430 -22.04 23.73 8.08
C VAL A 430 -20.76 23.02 8.45
N THR A 431 -20.76 21.70 8.32
CA THR A 431 -19.61 20.83 8.65
C THR A 431 -19.15 20.11 7.39
N ASP A 432 -17.85 20.24 7.06
CA ASP A 432 -17.17 19.40 6.06
C ASP A 432 -16.72 18.10 6.71
N THR A 433 -16.81 17.01 5.99
CA THR A 433 -16.50 15.67 6.49
C THR A 433 -15.45 14.97 5.64
N VAL A 434 -14.93 13.86 6.15
CA VAL A 434 -14.02 12.98 5.41
C VAL A 434 -14.67 12.54 4.10
N GLY A 435 -13.91 12.59 3.01
CA GLY A 435 -14.36 12.07 1.73
C GLY A 435 -14.52 10.55 1.78
N PHE A 436 -15.62 10.05 1.25
CA PHE A 436 -15.81 8.62 1.09
C PHE A 436 -15.08 8.11 -0.15
N ILE A 437 -14.68 6.83 -0.10
CA ILE A 437 -14.04 6.11 -1.19
C ILE A 437 -14.69 4.74 -1.32
N ARG A 438 -14.56 4.13 -2.47
CA ARG A 438 -15.01 2.76 -2.70
C ARG A 438 -14.24 1.79 -1.80
N ASP A 439 -14.93 0.77 -1.28
CA ASP A 439 -14.35 -0.30 -0.47
C ASP A 439 -13.53 0.26 0.73
N LEU A 440 -14.12 1.23 1.48
CA LEU A 440 -13.49 1.76 2.69
C LEU A 440 -13.37 0.62 3.72
N PRO A 441 -12.16 0.34 4.24
CA PRO A 441 -11.95 -0.76 5.18
C PRO A 441 -12.80 -0.64 6.44
N GLU A 442 -13.40 -1.75 6.89
CA GLU A 442 -14.28 -1.79 8.07
C GLU A 442 -13.56 -1.32 9.35
N ASP A 443 -12.28 -1.69 9.52
CA ASP A 443 -11.46 -1.23 10.64
C ASP A 443 -11.30 0.29 10.64
N LEU A 444 -11.25 0.90 9.45
CA LEU A 444 -11.15 2.34 9.26
C LEU A 444 -12.49 3.01 9.56
N VAL A 445 -13.59 2.48 9.04
CA VAL A 445 -14.96 2.94 9.39
C VAL A 445 -15.17 2.87 10.89
N SER A 446 -14.76 1.76 11.53
CA SER A 446 -14.85 1.57 12.98
C SER A 446 -14.01 2.59 13.76
N ALA A 447 -12.77 2.86 13.34
CA ALA A 447 -11.89 3.82 13.99
C ALA A 447 -12.40 5.26 13.85
N PHE A 448 -12.96 5.61 12.68
CA PHE A 448 -13.56 6.93 12.43
C PHE A 448 -15.03 7.05 12.80
N ARG A 449 -15.64 6.00 13.35
CA ARG A 449 -17.04 5.99 13.73
C ARG A 449 -17.43 7.19 14.59
N ALA A 450 -16.59 7.55 15.56
CA ALA A 450 -16.82 8.71 16.42
C ALA A 450 -16.81 10.06 15.66
N THR A 451 -16.05 10.15 14.58
CA THR A 451 -16.04 11.31 13.67
C THR A 451 -17.24 11.29 12.73
N LEU A 452 -17.61 10.10 12.25
CA LEU A 452 -18.77 9.90 11.38
C LEU A 452 -20.10 9.98 12.15
N GLU A 453 -20.09 9.74 13.46
CA GLU A 453 -21.26 9.97 14.35
C GLU A 453 -21.68 11.44 14.39
N GLU A 454 -20.78 12.38 14.07
CA GLU A 454 -21.13 13.79 13.90
C GLU A 454 -22.13 14.02 12.74
N LEU A 455 -22.14 13.10 11.75
CA LEU A 455 -23.13 13.11 10.66
C LEU A 455 -24.55 12.81 11.17
N GLY A 456 -24.66 12.01 12.25
CA GLY A 456 -25.95 11.71 12.88
C GLY A 456 -26.64 12.91 13.53
N ASP A 457 -25.90 14.01 13.71
CA ASP A 457 -26.43 15.28 14.23
C ASP A 457 -26.94 16.21 13.15
N ALA A 458 -26.72 15.88 11.89
CA ALA A 458 -27.12 16.71 10.78
C ALA A 458 -28.65 16.71 10.61
N ASP A 459 -29.22 17.90 10.57
CA ASP A 459 -30.61 18.11 10.18
C ASP A 459 -30.77 17.97 8.64
N LEU A 460 -29.67 18.17 7.89
CA LEU A 460 -29.62 18.02 6.44
C LEU A 460 -28.24 17.55 6.01
N LEU A 461 -28.18 16.52 5.15
CA LEU A 461 -26.98 16.09 4.45
C LEU A 461 -26.93 16.69 3.05
N LEU A 462 -25.83 17.37 2.70
CA LEU A 462 -25.54 17.75 1.33
C LEU A 462 -24.66 16.67 0.71
N HIS A 463 -25.28 15.84 -0.10
CA HIS A 463 -24.55 14.79 -0.84
C HIS A 463 -23.95 15.38 -2.10
N VAL A 464 -22.67 15.74 -2.03
CA VAL A 464 -21.93 16.37 -3.13
C VAL A 464 -21.34 15.30 -4.05
N ALA A 465 -21.64 15.40 -5.32
CA ALA A 465 -21.12 14.51 -6.36
C ALA A 465 -20.55 15.35 -7.53
N ASP A 466 -19.50 14.85 -8.16
CA ASP A 466 -18.88 15.47 -9.34
C ASP A 466 -19.73 15.18 -10.59
N ALA A 467 -20.38 16.20 -11.11
CA ALA A 467 -21.27 16.09 -12.28
C ALA A 467 -20.53 15.69 -13.56
N SER A 468 -19.22 15.98 -13.65
CA SER A 468 -18.38 15.66 -14.80
C SER A 468 -17.80 14.23 -14.78
N ASP A 469 -18.07 13.47 -13.73
CA ASP A 469 -17.54 12.12 -13.60
C ASP A 469 -18.38 11.11 -14.40
N ALA A 470 -17.74 10.37 -15.29
CA ALA A 470 -18.40 9.33 -16.09
C ALA A 470 -19.04 8.22 -15.23
N ARG A 471 -18.59 8.05 -13.97
CA ARG A 471 -19.09 7.07 -13.00
C ARG A 471 -19.88 7.74 -11.86
N LEU A 472 -20.57 8.83 -12.16
CA LEU A 472 -21.34 9.58 -11.19
C LEU A 472 -22.30 8.68 -10.38
N ASP A 473 -23.06 7.80 -11.06
CA ASP A 473 -24.05 6.94 -10.41
C ASP A 473 -23.43 5.90 -9.48
N ASP A 474 -22.28 5.34 -9.84
CA ASP A 474 -21.55 4.39 -8.99
C ASP A 474 -20.99 5.07 -7.74
N ARG A 475 -20.48 6.30 -7.88
CA ARG A 475 -19.98 7.08 -6.74
C ARG A 475 -21.10 7.52 -5.82
N VAL A 476 -22.27 7.89 -6.36
CA VAL A 476 -23.45 8.21 -5.56
C VAL A 476 -23.89 6.98 -4.76
N LYS A 477 -24.02 5.81 -5.42
CA LYS A 477 -24.36 4.54 -4.75
C LYS A 477 -23.36 4.13 -3.70
N ALA A 478 -22.06 4.32 -3.94
CA ALA A 478 -21.01 4.00 -2.96
C ALA A 478 -21.17 4.84 -1.68
N VAL A 479 -21.45 6.13 -1.81
CA VAL A 479 -21.72 7.01 -0.67
C VAL A 479 -23.00 6.59 0.05
N GLU A 480 -24.07 6.26 -0.68
CA GLU A 480 -25.35 5.80 -0.09
C GLU A 480 -25.20 4.50 0.69
N LYS A 481 -24.39 3.56 0.18
CA LYS A 481 -24.05 2.32 0.89
C LYS A 481 -23.41 2.62 2.24
N ILE A 482 -22.39 3.49 2.28
CA ILE A 482 -21.71 3.88 3.53
C ILE A 482 -22.67 4.59 4.48
N LEU A 483 -23.52 5.50 3.99
CA LEU A 483 -24.55 6.13 4.81
C LEU A 483 -25.54 5.11 5.38
N GLY A 484 -25.84 4.04 4.63
CA GLY A 484 -26.64 2.91 5.11
C GLY A 484 -25.97 2.15 6.24
N GLU A 485 -24.70 1.82 6.11
CA GLU A 485 -23.90 1.16 7.14
C GLU A 485 -23.77 2.00 8.43
N LEU A 486 -23.85 3.33 8.30
CA LEU A 486 -23.87 4.27 9.41
C LEU A 486 -25.27 4.51 10.00
N GLY A 487 -26.33 3.94 9.42
CA GLY A 487 -27.73 4.15 9.87
C GLY A 487 -28.30 5.54 9.54
N LEU A 488 -27.75 6.22 8.53
CA LEU A 488 -28.08 7.61 8.16
C LEU A 488 -28.98 7.73 6.92
N LEU A 489 -29.59 6.62 6.46
CA LEU A 489 -30.45 6.64 5.26
C LEU A 489 -31.72 7.50 5.45
N GLU A 490 -32.25 7.56 6.67
CA GLU A 490 -33.45 8.33 7.00
C GLU A 490 -33.18 9.83 7.20
N THR A 491 -31.91 10.23 7.26
CA THR A 491 -31.55 11.66 7.39
C THR A 491 -31.90 12.39 6.10
N ARG A 492 -32.55 13.57 6.22
CA ARG A 492 -32.88 14.40 5.04
C ARG A 492 -31.64 14.67 4.20
N ARG A 493 -31.75 14.47 2.90
CA ARG A 493 -30.61 14.50 1.98
C ARG A 493 -30.92 15.33 0.74
N LEU A 494 -29.97 16.18 0.34
CA LEU A 494 -30.03 16.95 -0.90
C LEU A 494 -28.83 16.56 -1.78
N LEU A 495 -29.10 16.04 -2.99
CA LEU A 495 -28.05 15.76 -3.96
C LEU A 495 -27.56 17.07 -4.58
N VAL A 496 -26.25 17.29 -4.53
CA VAL A 496 -25.60 18.49 -5.05
C VAL A 496 -24.61 18.06 -6.14
N LEU A 497 -24.95 18.34 -7.40
CA LEU A 497 -24.11 18.05 -8.56
C LEU A 497 -23.15 19.22 -8.76
N ASN A 498 -21.91 19.03 -8.33
CA ASN A 498 -20.83 20.03 -8.39
C ASN A 498 -20.01 19.89 -9.67
N LYS A 499 -19.18 20.89 -9.94
CA LYS A 499 -18.28 21.01 -11.10
C LYS A 499 -19.03 21.07 -12.45
N VAL A 500 -20.21 21.68 -12.46
CA VAL A 500 -20.97 21.86 -13.72
C VAL A 500 -20.28 22.79 -14.72
N ASP A 501 -19.30 23.58 -14.27
CA ASP A 501 -18.39 24.38 -15.10
C ASP A 501 -17.55 23.53 -16.07
N ARG A 502 -17.45 22.21 -15.85
CA ARG A 502 -16.75 21.26 -16.71
C ARG A 502 -17.67 20.61 -17.76
N LEU A 503 -18.97 20.89 -17.70
CA LEU A 503 -19.97 20.35 -18.60
C LEU A 503 -20.40 21.39 -19.64
N PRO A 504 -20.94 20.95 -20.79
CA PRO A 504 -21.59 21.86 -21.73
C PRO A 504 -22.70 22.68 -21.05
N PRO A 505 -22.94 23.92 -21.52
CA PRO A 505 -23.99 24.78 -20.96
C PRO A 505 -25.37 24.11 -20.94
N GLY A 506 -26.03 24.10 -19.78
CA GLY A 506 -27.37 23.54 -19.59
C GLY A 506 -27.39 22.04 -19.22
N GLU A 507 -26.34 21.27 -19.50
CA GLU A 507 -26.30 19.83 -19.21
C GLU A 507 -26.30 19.57 -17.71
N GLY A 508 -25.55 20.32 -16.93
CA GLY A 508 -25.54 20.21 -15.46
C GLY A 508 -26.91 20.44 -14.82
N ALA A 509 -27.68 21.42 -15.35
CA ALA A 509 -29.03 21.71 -14.87
C ALA A 509 -30.01 20.58 -15.24
N ALA A 510 -29.93 20.05 -16.47
CA ALA A 510 -30.74 18.92 -16.91
C ALA A 510 -30.46 17.66 -16.09
N LEU A 511 -29.19 17.38 -15.82
CA LEU A 511 -28.74 16.27 -15.00
C LEU A 511 -29.26 16.38 -13.56
N ALA A 512 -29.18 17.59 -12.96
CA ALA A 512 -29.70 17.85 -11.62
C ALA A 512 -31.22 17.68 -11.54
N HIS A 513 -31.94 18.20 -12.54
CA HIS A 513 -33.39 18.02 -12.61
C HIS A 513 -33.80 16.56 -12.70
N ALA A 514 -33.14 15.78 -13.56
CA ALA A 514 -33.43 14.36 -13.74
C ALA A 514 -33.20 13.53 -12.45
N ARG A 515 -32.30 13.99 -11.57
CA ARG A 515 -31.97 13.29 -10.30
C ARG A 515 -32.56 13.95 -9.06
N GLY A 516 -33.39 14.98 -9.22
CA GLY A 516 -33.98 15.70 -8.09
C GLY A 516 -32.97 16.45 -7.24
N GLY A 517 -31.85 16.86 -7.84
CA GLY A 517 -30.74 17.54 -7.16
C GLY A 517 -30.61 19.00 -7.55
N VAL A 518 -29.50 19.62 -7.11
CA VAL A 518 -29.14 21.01 -7.42
C VAL A 518 -27.79 21.02 -8.14
N ALA A 519 -27.71 21.72 -9.28
CA ALA A 519 -26.49 21.92 -10.04
C ALA A 519 -25.73 23.13 -9.52
N ILE A 520 -24.42 22.96 -9.28
CA ILE A 520 -23.53 24.04 -8.83
C ILE A 520 -22.13 23.93 -9.43
N SER A 521 -21.42 25.05 -9.44
CA SER A 521 -19.97 25.06 -9.47
C SER A 521 -19.45 25.77 -8.21
N ALA A 522 -18.78 25.04 -7.35
CA ALA A 522 -18.17 25.62 -6.15
C ALA A 522 -17.02 26.59 -6.48
N VAL A 523 -16.36 26.41 -7.64
CA VAL A 523 -15.25 27.26 -8.11
C VAL A 523 -15.78 28.57 -8.70
N SER A 524 -16.72 28.50 -9.64
CA SER A 524 -17.33 29.70 -10.27
C SER A 524 -18.42 30.34 -9.43
N ARG A 525 -18.84 29.67 -8.32
CA ARG A 525 -19.98 30.06 -7.47
C ARG A 525 -21.35 30.02 -8.17
N GLU A 526 -21.43 29.45 -9.36
CA GLU A 526 -22.67 29.24 -10.08
C GLU A 526 -23.60 28.29 -9.29
N GLY A 527 -24.92 28.60 -9.30
CA GLY A 527 -25.93 27.76 -8.65
C GLY A 527 -25.99 27.86 -7.12
N LEU A 528 -25.03 28.47 -6.42
CA LEU A 528 -25.02 28.60 -4.95
C LEU A 528 -26.27 29.26 -4.37
N PRO A 529 -26.82 30.34 -4.96
CA PRO A 529 -28.07 30.92 -4.47
C PRO A 529 -29.26 29.94 -4.56
N GLY A 530 -29.27 29.08 -5.59
CA GLY A 530 -30.25 28.00 -5.76
C GLY A 530 -30.13 26.92 -4.67
N LEU A 531 -28.88 26.52 -4.37
CA LEU A 531 -28.56 25.60 -3.30
C LEU A 531 -29.04 26.13 -1.92
N LEU A 532 -28.71 27.39 -1.60
CA LEU A 532 -29.13 28.01 -0.34
C LEU A 532 -30.65 28.05 -0.20
N ARG A 533 -31.39 28.42 -1.28
CA ARG A 533 -32.86 28.38 -1.27
C ARG A 533 -33.42 26.96 -1.08
N ALA A 534 -32.77 25.93 -1.64
CA ALA A 534 -33.17 24.53 -1.42
C ALA A 534 -32.94 24.11 0.03
N CYS A 535 -31.78 24.46 0.61
CA CYS A 535 -31.49 24.22 2.03
C CYS A 535 -32.49 24.93 2.94
N ASP A 536 -32.79 26.19 2.70
CA ASP A 536 -33.79 26.98 3.48
C ASP A 536 -35.15 26.29 3.49
N ARG A 537 -35.64 25.86 2.33
CA ARG A 537 -36.89 25.11 2.22
C ARG A 537 -36.87 23.80 3.00
N MET A 538 -35.78 23.02 2.88
CA MET A 538 -35.71 21.71 3.55
C MET A 538 -35.57 21.83 5.07
N LEU A 539 -34.90 22.86 5.57
CA LEU A 539 -34.69 23.03 7.00
C LEU A 539 -35.91 23.64 7.71
N TRP A 540 -36.66 24.56 7.05
CA TRP A 540 -37.70 25.34 7.72
C TRP A 540 -39.11 25.27 7.09
N ALA A 541 -39.34 24.43 6.03
CA ALA A 541 -40.66 24.28 5.40
C ALA A 541 -41.73 23.73 6.33
N ASP A 542 -41.39 22.94 7.34
CA ASP A 542 -42.33 22.28 8.24
C ASP A 542 -42.69 23.11 9.48
N GLY A 543 -42.36 24.39 9.53
CA GLY A 543 -42.77 25.28 10.65
C GLY A 543 -42.30 24.87 12.06
N LYS A 544 -41.52 23.81 12.18
CA LYS A 544 -40.96 23.30 13.43
C LYS A 544 -39.52 23.73 13.61
N LYS A 545 -39.31 24.63 14.53
CA LYS A 545 -38.11 25.24 15.13
C LYS A 545 -37.88 26.69 14.74
N VAL A 546 -38.74 27.57 15.18
CA VAL A 546 -38.40 28.92 15.57
C VAL A 546 -38.35 28.92 17.10
N LEU A 547 -37.25 28.56 17.69
CA LEU A 547 -36.93 28.88 19.09
C LEU A 547 -35.89 30.00 19.04
N GLY A 548 -36.38 31.22 19.11
CA GLY A 548 -35.53 32.41 19.13
C GLY A 548 -36.24 33.71 18.85
N GLU A 549 -37.57 33.82 19.11
CA GLU A 549 -38.15 35.14 19.33
C GLU A 549 -37.85 35.54 20.77
N GLY A 550 -36.97 36.54 20.90
CA GLY A 550 -36.69 37.20 22.17
C GLY A 550 -37.94 37.74 22.82
N ALA A 551 -38.24 37.38 24.02
CA ALA A 551 -39.20 38.05 24.85
C ALA A 551 -38.76 39.51 25.11
N PRO A 552 -39.67 40.46 25.04
CA PRO A 552 -39.37 41.86 25.31
C PRO A 552 -39.06 42.06 26.80
N GLY A 553 -38.20 43.01 27.06
CA GLY A 553 -37.62 43.37 28.34
C GLY A 553 -38.64 43.44 29.50
N GLY A 554 -38.28 42.81 30.58
CA GLY A 554 -38.82 43.01 31.92
C GLY A 554 -37.74 43.55 32.84
N ALA A 555 -37.99 44.69 33.41
CA ALA A 555 -37.17 45.52 34.24
C ALA A 555 -36.48 44.81 35.42
N ALA A 556 -35.32 45.35 35.75
CA ALA A 556 -34.66 45.12 37.06
C ALA A 556 -35.48 45.72 38.23
N PRO A 557 -35.33 45.19 39.43
CA PRO A 557 -34.70 45.94 40.48
C PRO A 557 -33.70 45.09 41.27
N GLY A 558 -32.53 45.56 41.62
CA GLY A 558 -32.23 46.53 42.65
C GLY A 558 -31.60 45.88 43.85
N ASP A 559 -30.33 46.19 44.10
CA ASP A 559 -29.66 46.34 45.39
C ASP A 559 -29.45 45.19 46.37
N GLY A 560 -28.23 45.07 46.80
CA GLY A 560 -27.85 44.49 48.08
C GLY A 560 -26.42 43.93 48.16
N GLU A 561 -25.48 44.82 48.37
CA GLU A 561 -24.38 44.78 49.39
C GLU A 561 -23.96 43.35 49.88
N GLY A 562 -22.76 42.93 49.86
CA GLY A 562 -21.55 43.55 50.42
C GLY A 562 -20.72 42.44 51.07
N ARG A 563 -19.44 42.63 51.04
CA ARG A 563 -18.40 42.14 52.01
C ARG A 563 -17.67 40.85 51.66
N ASP A 564 -16.46 41.09 51.43
CA ASP A 564 -15.18 40.85 52.14
C ASP A 564 -14.41 39.59 51.76
N ASP A 565 -13.29 39.88 51.13
CA ASP A 565 -12.00 39.15 51.17
C ASP A 565 -11.49 38.99 52.60
N PRO A 566 -10.64 38.06 53.01
CA PRO A 566 -9.26 38.04 52.50
C PRO A 566 -8.51 36.66 52.46
N ALA A 567 -7.57 36.60 51.52
CA ALA A 567 -6.12 36.32 51.69
C ALA A 567 -5.61 34.96 52.20
N GLN A 568 -4.52 34.57 51.54
CA GLN A 568 -3.36 33.73 51.93
C GLN A 568 -3.57 32.21 51.78
N GLY A 569 -2.70 31.49 51.13
CA GLY A 569 -1.29 31.61 50.78
C GLY A 569 -0.74 30.25 50.35
N ASP A 570 0.40 30.29 49.76
CA ASP A 570 1.39 29.21 49.56
C ASP A 570 1.03 28.05 48.61
N GLY A 571 1.64 27.92 47.48
CA GLY A 571 3.10 27.73 47.25
C GLY A 571 3.42 26.27 47.18
N ARG A 572 3.58 25.75 46.00
CA ARG A 572 4.68 24.84 45.62
C ARG A 572 4.52 24.35 44.19
N GLY A 573 5.55 24.51 43.43
CA GLY A 573 5.69 24.16 42.05
C GLY A 573 5.58 22.66 41.78
N SER A 574 5.15 22.36 40.60
CA SER A 574 5.36 21.05 39.99
C SER A 574 5.64 21.20 38.51
N ALA A 575 6.70 20.59 38.18
CA ALA A 575 7.42 20.40 36.98
C ALA A 575 6.59 20.45 35.68
N ALA A 576 7.16 21.15 34.71
CA ALA A 576 6.79 21.16 33.31
C ALA A 576 6.74 19.75 32.72
N ASP A 577 5.58 19.36 32.22
CA ASP A 577 5.38 18.22 31.34
C ASP A 577 5.97 18.57 29.97
N ALA A 578 7.12 17.98 29.68
CA ALA A 578 7.67 17.98 28.33
C ALA A 578 6.78 17.12 27.42
N PRO A 579 6.53 17.53 26.16
CA PRO A 579 5.74 16.73 25.25
C PRO A 579 6.43 15.38 24.98
N PRO A 580 5.67 14.27 24.87
CA PRO A 580 6.25 12.97 24.57
C PRO A 580 6.90 13.02 23.18
N ARG A 581 8.16 12.63 23.14
CA ARG A 581 8.90 12.43 21.89
C ARG A 581 8.15 11.41 21.03
N LEU A 582 7.81 11.80 19.81
CA LEU A 582 7.35 10.92 18.76
C LEU A 582 8.34 9.76 18.62
N LEU A 583 7.84 8.55 18.77
CA LEU A 583 8.59 7.35 18.44
C LEU A 583 8.97 7.42 16.94
N PRO A 584 10.23 7.14 16.58
CA PRO A 584 10.64 7.09 15.19
C PRO A 584 9.82 6.02 14.46
N HIS A 585 9.47 6.30 13.19
CA HIS A 585 8.92 5.34 12.26
C HIS A 585 9.51 3.95 12.51
N VAL A 586 8.65 2.95 12.66
CA VAL A 586 9.06 1.55 12.69
C VAL A 586 9.60 1.21 11.32
N ALA A 587 10.84 1.60 11.08
CA ALA A 587 11.64 1.04 10.01
C ALA A 587 11.76 -0.46 10.26
N PRO A 588 11.79 -1.31 9.24
CA PRO A 588 12.01 -2.73 9.41
C PRO A 588 13.31 -2.90 10.21
N LEU A 589 13.22 -3.60 11.33
CA LEU A 589 14.33 -3.92 12.23
C LEU A 589 15.42 -4.65 11.46
N VAL A 590 16.34 -3.88 10.91
CA VAL A 590 17.65 -4.38 10.44
C VAL A 590 18.49 -4.59 11.69
N ARG A 591 18.76 -5.83 12.03
CA ARG A 591 19.73 -6.21 13.05
C ARG A 591 21.06 -5.54 12.73
N ARG A 592 21.55 -4.69 13.62
CA ARG A 592 22.99 -4.47 13.81
C ARG A 592 23.48 -5.64 14.66
N GLY A 593 24.21 -6.53 14.07
CA GLY A 593 25.07 -7.49 14.76
C GLY A 593 26.50 -7.10 14.46
N ALA A 594 27.28 -7.08 15.48
CA ALA A 594 28.72 -6.91 15.46
C ALA A 594 29.42 -7.96 14.58
#